data_c7f6e290bf7da44e5dcc6347725d135a
#
_entry.id   c7f6e290bf7da44e5dcc6347725d135a
#
_cell.length_a   1.000
_cell.length_b   1.000
_cell.length_c   1.000
_cell.angle_alpha   90.00
_cell.angle_beta   90.00
_cell.angle_gamma   90.00
#
_symmetry.space_group_name_H-M   'P 1'
#
loop_
_entity.id
_entity.type
_entity.pdbx_description
1 polymer ?
#
loop_
_entity_poly.entity_id
_entity_poly.type
_entity_poly.pdbx_seq_one_letter_code
_entity_poly.pdbx_strand_id
1 'polypeptide(L)'
;ELGLPDFSLYAASKAAVRSFIHSWTTDLKRHHIRVNAVSPGAIPTAAATGELGRTAQEEQELQTWRKSLTPVDRMGSVEDIANAVMFLASDESSFVTGIELTVDGGMSAVFANRL
;
A
#
# COMPACT_ATOMS: atom_id res chain seq x y z
N GLU A 1 2.98 8.90 9.05
CA GLU A 1 1.78 8.01 9.10
C GLU A 1 0.64 8.78 9.75
N LEU A 2 -0.53 8.77 9.10
CA LEU A 2 -1.73 9.37 9.69
C LEU A 2 -2.46 8.30 10.52
N GLY A 3 -2.80 8.63 11.76
CA GLY A 3 -3.64 7.80 12.60
C GLY A 3 -5.10 7.91 12.17
N LEU A 4 -5.77 6.79 11.98
CA LEU A 4 -7.21 6.75 11.74
C LEU A 4 -7.92 6.27 13.02
N PRO A 5 -9.06 6.86 13.41
CA PRO A 5 -9.87 6.37 14.50
C PRO A 5 -10.22 4.89 14.28
N ASP A 6 -10.26 4.11 15.36
CA ASP A 6 -10.64 2.68 15.38
C ASP A 6 -9.73 1.71 14.61
N PHE A 7 -8.60 2.19 14.07
CA PHE A 7 -7.65 1.38 13.30
C PHE A 7 -6.41 0.94 14.09
N SER A 8 -6.39 1.06 15.40
CA SER A 8 -5.18 0.81 16.23
C SER A 8 -4.59 -0.58 16.03
N LEU A 9 -5.41 -1.64 16.10
CA LEU A 9 -4.95 -3.02 15.92
C LEU A 9 -4.51 -3.29 14.48
N TYR A 10 -5.26 -2.78 13.51
CA TYR A 10 -4.88 -2.88 12.11
C TYR A 10 -3.54 -2.20 11.85
N ALA A 11 -3.37 -0.94 12.29
CA ALA A 11 -2.13 -0.20 12.13
C ALA A 11 -0.95 -0.91 12.80
N ALA A 12 -1.13 -1.42 14.02
CA ALA A 12 -0.10 -2.19 14.72
C ALA A 12 0.30 -3.46 13.96
N SER A 13 -0.68 -4.22 13.42
CA SER A 13 -0.40 -5.42 12.63
C SER A 13 0.40 -5.10 11.36
N LYS A 14 0.05 -4.02 10.67
CA LYS A 14 0.78 -3.58 9.46
C LYS A 14 2.18 -3.04 9.78
N ALA A 15 2.35 -2.35 10.90
CA ALA A 15 3.66 -1.92 11.39
C ALA A 15 4.57 -3.13 11.73
N ALA A 16 4.00 -4.19 12.31
CA ALA A 16 4.73 -5.43 12.56
C ALA A 16 5.20 -6.09 11.25
N VAL A 17 4.33 -6.19 10.25
CA VAL A 17 4.72 -6.69 8.91
C VAL A 17 5.86 -5.86 8.31
N ARG A 18 5.78 -4.53 8.41
CA ARG A 18 6.86 -3.63 7.97
C ARG A 18 8.18 -3.89 8.67
N SER A 19 8.15 -4.15 9.96
CA SER A 19 9.35 -4.45 10.75
C SER A 19 10.13 -5.66 10.22
N PHE A 20 9.42 -6.66 9.64
CA PHE A 20 10.06 -7.83 9.05
C PHE A 20 10.95 -7.52 7.85
N ILE A 21 10.69 -6.44 7.11
CA ILE A 21 11.52 -6.05 5.96
C ILE A 21 12.99 -5.93 6.39
N HIS A 22 13.25 -5.20 7.47
CA HIS A 22 14.60 -4.95 7.95
C HIS A 22 15.21 -6.18 8.59
N SER A 23 14.48 -6.87 9.46
CA SER A 23 14.96 -8.07 10.14
C SER A 23 15.32 -9.17 9.13
N TRP A 24 14.40 -9.48 8.22
CA TRP A 24 14.62 -10.54 7.22
C TRP A 24 15.65 -10.19 6.15
N THR A 25 15.80 -8.91 5.81
CA THR A 25 16.91 -8.49 4.93
C THR A 25 18.26 -8.86 5.55
N THR A 26 18.39 -8.70 6.86
CA THR A 26 19.61 -9.09 7.59
C THR A 26 19.74 -10.61 7.73
N ASP A 27 18.67 -11.28 8.18
CA ASP A 27 18.69 -12.72 8.46
C ASP A 27 18.93 -13.56 7.20
N LEU A 28 18.37 -13.12 6.06
CA LEU A 28 18.44 -13.85 4.79
C LEU A 28 19.61 -13.43 3.90
N LYS A 29 20.44 -12.48 4.34
CA LYS A 29 21.62 -12.00 3.59
C LYS A 29 22.50 -13.14 3.08
N ARG A 30 22.80 -14.12 3.93
CA ARG A 30 23.65 -15.27 3.58
C ARG A 30 23.07 -16.19 2.48
N HIS A 31 21.77 -16.07 2.23
CA HIS A 31 21.04 -16.84 1.21
C HIS A 31 20.82 -16.03 -0.07
N HIS A 32 21.30 -14.79 -0.14
CA HIS A 32 21.11 -13.88 -1.26
C HIS A 32 19.63 -13.64 -1.59
N ILE A 33 18.78 -13.66 -0.57
CA ILE A 33 17.34 -13.41 -0.71
C ILE A 33 17.06 -11.92 -0.45
N ARG A 34 16.38 -11.29 -1.39
CA ARG A 34 15.90 -9.92 -1.26
C ARG A 34 14.54 -9.91 -0.55
N VAL A 35 14.33 -8.93 0.31
CA VAL A 35 13.08 -8.73 1.05
C VAL A 35 12.61 -7.31 0.86
N ASN A 36 11.42 -7.16 0.30
CA ASN A 36 10.78 -5.86 0.08
C ASN A 36 9.30 -5.98 0.42
N ALA A 37 8.64 -4.85 0.64
CA ALA A 37 7.19 -4.78 0.77
C ALA A 37 6.59 -3.85 -0.28
N VAL A 38 5.33 -4.09 -0.63
CA VAL A 38 4.49 -3.17 -1.42
C VAL A 38 3.39 -2.66 -0.51
N SER A 39 3.21 -1.35 -0.47
CA SER A 39 2.11 -0.68 0.26
C SER A 39 1.14 -0.04 -0.73
N PRO A 40 0.01 -0.70 -1.00
CA PRO A 40 -1.01 -0.17 -1.89
C PRO A 40 -1.74 1.04 -1.30
N GLY A 41 -2.10 1.98 -2.16
CA GLY A 41 -3.06 3.04 -1.86
C GLY A 41 -4.51 2.59 -2.01
N ALA A 42 -5.35 3.50 -2.48
CA ALA A 42 -6.77 3.24 -2.69
C ALA A 42 -7.00 2.35 -3.93
N ILE A 43 -7.15 1.04 -3.71
CA ILE A 43 -7.46 0.04 -4.73
C ILE A 43 -8.88 -0.45 -4.50
N PRO A 44 -9.78 -0.45 -5.50
CA PRO A 44 -11.11 -1.04 -5.39
C PRO A 44 -10.97 -2.56 -5.30
N THR A 45 -11.27 -3.10 -4.13
CA THR A 45 -11.29 -4.54 -3.87
C THR A 45 -12.66 -4.94 -3.35
N ALA A 46 -13.03 -6.22 -3.43
CA ALA A 46 -14.30 -6.72 -2.90
C ALA A 46 -14.49 -6.37 -1.42
N ALA A 47 -13.43 -6.41 -0.62
CA ALA A 47 -13.44 -5.98 0.77
C ALA A 47 -13.67 -4.47 0.93
N ALA A 48 -13.31 -3.66 -0.08
CA ALA A 48 -13.57 -2.22 -0.07
C ALA A 48 -14.95 -1.86 -0.64
N THR A 49 -15.55 -2.73 -1.45
CA THR A 49 -16.73 -2.41 -2.27
C THR A 49 -18.04 -3.04 -1.80
N GLY A 50 -18.09 -3.83 -0.73
CA GLY A 50 -19.39 -4.41 -0.39
C GLY A 50 -19.48 -5.19 0.91
N GLU A 51 -18.40 -5.66 1.46
CA GLU A 51 -18.42 -6.50 2.67
C GLU A 51 -18.59 -5.72 3.97
N LEU A 52 -18.57 -4.38 3.93
CA LEU A 52 -18.69 -3.52 5.10
C LEU A 52 -20.09 -2.89 5.27
N GLY A 53 -21.10 -3.44 4.61
CA GLY A 53 -22.50 -3.01 4.78
C GLY A 53 -22.81 -1.61 4.22
N ARG A 54 -21.99 -1.07 3.31
CA ARG A 54 -22.25 0.22 2.65
C ARG A 54 -23.26 0.04 1.51
N THR A 55 -24.03 1.08 1.27
CA THR A 55 -24.86 1.19 0.06
C THR A 55 -23.98 1.49 -1.16
N ALA A 56 -24.49 1.22 -2.36
CA ALA A 56 -23.78 1.56 -3.60
C ALA A 56 -23.48 3.05 -3.73
N GLN A 57 -24.34 3.92 -3.18
CA GLN A 57 -24.13 5.37 -3.18
C GLN A 57 -22.98 5.77 -2.25
N GLU A 58 -22.96 5.26 -1.01
CA GLU A 58 -21.86 5.52 -0.06
C GLU A 58 -20.51 5.05 -0.60
N GLU A 59 -20.49 3.92 -1.30
CA GLU A 59 -19.27 3.43 -1.94
C GLU A 59 -18.82 4.37 -3.08
N GLN A 60 -19.75 4.84 -3.91
CA GLN A 60 -19.44 5.78 -5.00
C GLN A 60 -18.90 7.11 -4.47
N GLU A 61 -19.48 7.64 -3.39
CA GLU A 61 -19.02 8.85 -2.73
C GLU A 61 -17.61 8.67 -2.16
N LEU A 62 -17.35 7.54 -1.52
CA LEU A 62 -16.03 7.20 -0.97
C LEU A 62 -14.97 7.06 -2.07
N GLN A 63 -15.30 6.42 -3.19
CA GLN A 63 -14.39 6.30 -4.34
C GLN A 63 -14.09 7.67 -4.95
N THR A 64 -15.09 8.52 -5.10
CA THR A 64 -14.93 9.89 -5.61
C THR A 64 -14.03 10.71 -4.69
N TRP A 65 -14.23 10.60 -3.38
CA TRP A 65 -13.39 11.26 -2.39
C TRP A 65 -11.95 10.74 -2.44
N ARG A 66 -11.73 9.42 -2.46
CA ARG A 66 -10.39 8.81 -2.55
C ARG A 66 -9.66 9.24 -3.82
N LYS A 67 -10.37 9.27 -4.96
CA LYS A 67 -9.83 9.77 -6.22
C LYS A 67 -9.34 11.21 -6.09
N SER A 68 -10.14 12.09 -5.47
CA SER A 68 -9.79 13.50 -5.29
C SER A 68 -8.55 13.74 -4.44
N LEU A 69 -8.17 12.76 -3.61
CA LEU A 69 -6.95 12.80 -2.78
C LEU A 69 -5.71 12.25 -3.50
N THR A 70 -5.89 11.61 -4.64
CA THR A 70 -4.82 10.93 -5.37
C THR A 70 -4.25 11.85 -6.45
N PRO A 71 -2.99 12.29 -6.37
CA PRO A 71 -2.39 13.20 -7.35
C PRO A 71 -2.47 12.74 -8.81
N VAL A 72 -2.45 11.42 -9.06
CA VAL A 72 -2.64 10.89 -10.42
C VAL A 72 -4.10 10.90 -10.90
N ASP A 73 -5.02 11.50 -10.11
CA ASP A 73 -6.44 11.73 -10.43
C ASP A 73 -7.21 10.46 -10.84
N ARG A 74 -6.85 9.33 -10.27
CA ARG A 74 -7.60 8.07 -10.42
C ARG A 74 -7.41 7.16 -9.22
N MET A 75 -8.32 6.21 -9.05
CA MET A 75 -8.09 5.05 -8.19
C MET A 75 -6.99 4.17 -8.81
N GLY A 76 -6.24 3.49 -7.97
CA GLY A 76 -5.34 2.44 -8.43
C GLY A 76 -6.12 1.21 -8.93
N SER A 77 -5.45 0.36 -9.70
CA SER A 77 -5.96 -0.94 -10.14
C SER A 77 -5.16 -2.08 -9.53
N VAL A 78 -5.68 -3.29 -9.61
CA VAL A 78 -4.94 -4.49 -9.20
C VAL A 78 -3.68 -4.69 -10.05
N GLU A 79 -3.72 -4.27 -11.31
CA GLU A 79 -2.60 -4.31 -12.25
C GLU A 79 -1.48 -3.35 -11.84
N ASP A 80 -1.80 -2.16 -11.31
CA ASP A 80 -0.79 -1.23 -10.78
C ASP A 80 0.04 -1.90 -9.67
N ILE A 81 -0.64 -2.65 -8.80
CA ILE A 81 0.03 -3.38 -7.71
C ILE A 81 0.78 -4.60 -8.24
N ALA A 82 0.18 -5.37 -9.15
CA ALA A 82 0.83 -6.52 -9.76
C ALA A 82 2.13 -6.15 -10.48
N ASN A 83 2.15 -5.05 -11.23
CA ASN A 83 3.34 -4.55 -11.91
C ASN A 83 4.46 -4.19 -10.91
N ALA A 84 4.13 -3.54 -9.81
CA ALA A 84 5.10 -3.23 -8.75
C ALA A 84 5.67 -4.51 -8.10
N VAL A 85 4.83 -5.50 -7.84
CA VAL A 85 5.25 -6.81 -7.31
C VAL A 85 6.13 -7.52 -8.33
N MET A 86 5.76 -7.55 -9.61
CA MET A 86 6.56 -8.15 -10.67
C MET A 86 7.94 -7.52 -10.79
N PHE A 87 8.04 -6.19 -10.74
CA PHE A 87 9.33 -5.49 -10.71
C PHE A 87 10.18 -5.96 -9.52
N LEU A 88 9.62 -5.95 -8.30
CA LEU A 88 10.36 -6.35 -7.10
C LEU A 88 10.72 -7.85 -7.08
N ALA A 89 9.95 -8.70 -7.75
CA ALA A 89 10.21 -10.14 -7.84
C ALA A 89 11.19 -10.52 -8.96
N SER A 90 11.45 -9.61 -9.91
CA SER A 90 12.31 -9.87 -11.07
C SER A 90 13.76 -9.47 -10.83
N ASP A 91 14.64 -9.86 -11.74
CA ASP A 91 16.05 -9.48 -11.74
C ASP A 91 16.27 -7.99 -12.06
N GLU A 92 15.27 -7.30 -12.61
CA GLU A 92 15.31 -5.86 -12.83
C GLU A 92 15.49 -5.07 -11.53
N SER A 93 15.05 -5.64 -10.42
CA SER A 93 15.24 -5.10 -9.07
C SER A 93 16.35 -5.80 -8.27
N SER A 94 17.34 -6.40 -8.94
CA SER A 94 18.38 -7.22 -8.31
C SER A 94 19.19 -6.49 -7.22
N PHE A 95 19.25 -5.17 -7.27
CA PHE A 95 19.95 -4.34 -6.26
C PHE A 95 18.97 -3.63 -5.30
N VAL A 96 17.69 -4.04 -5.28
CA VAL A 96 16.64 -3.46 -4.43
C VAL A 96 16.24 -4.45 -3.35
N THR A 97 16.56 -4.14 -2.10
CA THR A 97 16.16 -4.92 -0.92
C THR A 97 16.02 -4.02 0.31
N GLY A 98 15.18 -4.40 1.27
CA GLY A 98 14.98 -3.67 2.51
C GLY A 98 14.08 -2.43 2.36
N ILE A 99 13.32 -2.31 1.28
CA ILE A 99 12.44 -1.16 1.04
C ILE A 99 10.96 -1.50 1.21
N GLU A 100 10.18 -0.47 1.50
CA GLU A 100 8.74 -0.43 1.31
C GLU A 100 8.44 0.44 0.09
N LEU A 101 7.92 -0.18 -0.97
CA LEU A 101 7.49 0.52 -2.18
C LEU A 101 6.03 0.93 -2.03
N THR A 102 5.79 2.23 -1.86
CA THR A 102 4.43 2.78 -1.83
C THR A 102 3.89 2.94 -3.25
N VAL A 103 2.73 2.34 -3.52
CA VAL A 103 2.03 2.36 -4.82
C VAL A 103 0.63 2.91 -4.59
N ASP A 104 0.52 4.22 -4.43
CA ASP A 104 -0.69 4.91 -3.96
C ASP A 104 -1.06 6.14 -4.82
N GLY A 105 -0.45 6.29 -5.98
CA GLY A 105 -0.67 7.44 -6.86
C GLY A 105 -0.27 8.79 -6.23
N GLY A 106 0.61 8.77 -5.23
CA GLY A 106 1.10 9.96 -4.52
C GLY A 106 0.20 10.42 -3.37
N MET A 107 -0.84 9.66 -3.01
CA MET A 107 -1.80 10.04 -1.97
C MET A 107 -1.11 10.33 -0.63
N SER A 108 -0.19 9.49 -0.18
CA SER A 108 0.53 9.69 1.08
C SER A 108 1.50 10.88 1.05
N ALA A 109 2.00 11.25 -0.13
CA ALA A 109 2.94 12.36 -0.28
C ALA A 109 2.27 13.73 -0.14
N VAL A 110 0.98 13.86 -0.44
CA VAL A 110 0.24 15.14 -0.38
C VAL A 110 -0.54 15.32 0.91
N PHE A 111 -0.92 14.27 1.60
CA PHE A 111 -1.64 14.37 2.87
C PHE A 111 -0.81 15.02 3.98
N ALA A 112 0.49 14.84 3.98
CA ALA A 112 1.39 15.44 4.95
C ALA A 112 1.47 16.98 4.87
N ASN A 113 0.97 17.59 3.79
CA ASN A 113 1.10 19.02 3.53
C ASN A 113 -0.21 19.82 3.69
N ARG A 114 -1.30 19.21 4.19
CA ARG A 114 -2.60 19.86 4.33
C ARG A 114 -3.15 19.93 5.76
N LEU A 115 -2.30 19.77 6.75
CA LEU A 115 -2.64 20.04 8.16
C LEU A 115 -2.16 21.42 8.58
#